data_8746a0de55ea320074eeaf60b52f6f86
#
_entry.id   8746a0de55ea320074eeaf60b52f6f86
#
_cell.length_a   1.000
_cell.length_b   1.000
_cell.length_c   1.000
_cell.angle_alpha   90.00
_cell.angle_beta   90.00
_cell.angle_gamma   90.00
#
_symmetry.space_group_name_H-M   'P 1'
#
loop_
_entity.id
_entity.type
_entity.pdbx_description
1 polymer ?
#
loop_
_entity_poly.entity_id
_entity_poly.type
_entity_poly.pdbx_seq_one_letter_code
_entity_poly.pdbx_strand_id
1 'polypeptide(L)'
;RLEVRKPKGKAIWTVQEACEIAQNVGYPVLVRPSYVLGGQGMEICYDEENLIKYLSNAFEKDSENPVLIDKYLNGIEVEVDAIYDGENVLIPGIMEHLERAGVHSGDSMTVCPPQNLNQKTIDDICDITLKIAEALNVSGMINIQFIAFENNVYVIEVNPRSSRTVPYVSKLTGIPIVEIATRVSLGEKLTDMPYGTGLNTNIKLVAVKVPVFSTEKIDGVEISLGPEMRSTGEVLGIGIDYNEAMYKGLLGLNKNYDIGNIENLKALVTLKDKDKLEFLPLAKNKQNLGYEIFTTEGTHLYFFENGINTTKIEKISTTNGKDGILDKLKNREVNFLVNTPTKVNDSQRDGFKMRRTAIEHGVEVFTSLDTFRVLLEIQEKSMSTAEVNIYDINKI
;
A
#
# COMPACT_ATOMS: atom_id res chain seq x y z
N ARG A 1 22.15 -19.24 -13.17
CA ARG A 1 20.88 -18.52 -13.39
C ARG A 1 19.91 -18.99 -12.32
N LEU A 2 19.47 -18.10 -11.44
CA LEU A 2 18.53 -18.45 -10.37
C LEU A 2 17.17 -18.81 -11.00
N GLU A 3 16.55 -19.90 -10.50
CA GLU A 3 15.19 -20.29 -10.85
C GLU A 3 14.19 -19.54 -9.94
N VAL A 4 14.24 -18.21 -9.98
CA VAL A 4 13.36 -17.34 -9.20
C VAL A 4 12.30 -16.74 -10.13
N ARG A 5 11.03 -16.83 -9.75
CA ARG A 5 9.94 -16.23 -10.52
C ARG A 5 9.99 -14.71 -10.40
N LYS A 6 9.77 -14.05 -11.53
CA LYS A 6 9.50 -12.62 -11.61
C LYS A 6 8.26 -12.39 -12.48
N PRO A 7 7.57 -11.26 -12.40
CA PRO A 7 6.54 -10.91 -13.36
C PRO A 7 7.06 -11.03 -14.80
N LYS A 8 6.21 -11.50 -15.70
CA LYS A 8 6.57 -11.60 -17.13
C LYS A 8 6.66 -10.20 -17.69
N GLY A 9 7.77 -9.86 -18.32
CA GLY A 9 7.97 -8.55 -18.90
C GLY A 9 9.31 -8.42 -19.61
N LYS A 10 9.54 -7.23 -20.19
CA LYS A 10 10.72 -6.93 -20.98
C LYS A 10 11.03 -5.42 -20.96
N ALA A 11 12.31 -5.08 -21.14
CA ALA A 11 12.71 -3.72 -21.47
C ALA A 11 12.35 -3.43 -22.93
N ILE A 12 11.82 -2.23 -23.21
CA ILE A 12 11.38 -1.75 -24.51
C ILE A 12 11.96 -0.37 -24.81
N TRP A 13 12.07 -0.06 -26.07
CA TRP A 13 12.59 1.20 -26.58
C TRP A 13 11.58 1.98 -27.42
N THR A 14 10.47 1.32 -27.81
CA THR A 14 9.44 1.93 -28.65
C THR A 14 8.04 1.62 -28.14
N VAL A 15 7.09 2.48 -28.47
CA VAL A 15 5.66 2.27 -28.15
C VAL A 15 5.13 1.00 -28.81
N GLN A 16 5.59 0.69 -30.04
CA GLN A 16 5.14 -0.52 -30.75
C GLN A 16 5.57 -1.79 -30.01
N GLU A 17 6.84 -1.90 -29.59
CA GLU A 17 7.33 -3.03 -28.79
C GLU A 17 6.53 -3.18 -27.49
N ALA A 18 6.15 -2.06 -26.88
CA ALA A 18 5.34 -2.05 -25.67
C ALA A 18 3.96 -2.67 -25.88
N CYS A 19 3.26 -2.28 -26.96
CA CYS A 19 1.95 -2.82 -27.28
C CYS A 19 2.02 -4.32 -27.56
N GLU A 20 3.02 -4.78 -28.31
CA GLU A 20 3.23 -6.21 -28.60
C GLU A 20 3.46 -7.03 -27.32
N ILE A 21 4.27 -6.50 -26.39
CA ILE A 21 4.53 -7.19 -25.11
C ILE A 21 3.28 -7.19 -24.23
N ALA A 22 2.60 -6.04 -24.13
CA ALA A 22 1.38 -5.92 -23.33
C ALA A 22 0.27 -6.86 -23.83
N GLN A 23 0.12 -7.02 -25.13
CA GLN A 23 -0.81 -8.01 -25.72
C GLN A 23 -0.42 -9.45 -25.37
N ASN A 24 0.88 -9.78 -25.38
CA ASN A 24 1.37 -11.12 -25.06
C ASN A 24 1.24 -11.48 -23.58
N VAL A 25 1.51 -10.54 -22.66
CA VAL A 25 1.40 -10.79 -21.22
C VAL A 25 0.00 -10.54 -20.68
N GLY A 26 -0.84 -9.82 -21.43
CA GLY A 26 -2.19 -9.39 -21.07
C GLY A 26 -2.23 -8.18 -20.15
N TYR A 27 -3.23 -7.31 -20.31
CA TYR A 27 -3.47 -6.19 -19.40
C TYR A 27 -4.06 -6.66 -18.05
N PRO A 28 -3.86 -5.88 -16.96
CA PRO A 28 -3.06 -4.68 -16.87
C PRO A 28 -1.55 -4.98 -16.88
N VAL A 29 -0.77 -3.95 -17.25
CA VAL A 29 0.70 -3.98 -17.21
C VAL A 29 1.23 -2.83 -16.34
N LEU A 30 2.36 -3.07 -15.69
CA LEU A 30 3.10 -2.06 -14.94
C LEU A 30 4.22 -1.52 -15.83
N VAL A 31 4.24 -0.20 -16.01
CA VAL A 31 5.28 0.50 -16.77
C VAL A 31 6.26 1.15 -15.79
N ARG A 32 7.54 0.86 -15.96
CA ARG A 32 8.61 1.37 -15.10
C ARG A 32 9.70 2.03 -15.95
N PRO A 33 9.87 3.35 -15.90
CA PRO A 33 11.04 4.01 -16.48
C PRO A 33 12.33 3.46 -15.85
N SER A 34 13.42 3.46 -16.62
CA SER A 34 14.73 3.09 -16.09
C SER A 34 15.27 4.21 -15.19
N TYR A 35 16.09 3.82 -14.20
CA TYR A 35 16.82 4.74 -13.31
C TYR A 35 15.95 5.72 -12.53
N VAL A 36 14.72 5.33 -12.18
CA VAL A 36 13.85 6.13 -11.32
C VAL A 36 14.04 5.80 -9.85
N LEU A 37 13.86 6.80 -8.99
CA LEU A 37 13.94 6.68 -7.55
C LEU A 37 12.54 6.78 -6.94
N GLY A 38 12.21 5.90 -5.98
CA GLY A 38 10.94 5.96 -5.26
C GLY A 38 9.72 5.78 -6.15
N GLY A 39 9.81 4.98 -7.22
CA GLY A 39 8.71 4.70 -8.14
C GLY A 39 8.27 5.87 -9.01
N GLN A 40 9.04 6.95 -9.07
CA GLN A 40 8.70 8.13 -9.85
C GLN A 40 8.41 7.78 -11.32
N GLY A 41 7.29 8.25 -11.82
CA GLY A 41 6.87 7.98 -13.19
C GLY A 41 6.46 6.53 -13.46
N MET A 42 6.27 5.67 -12.48
CA MET A 42 5.66 4.34 -12.67
C MET A 42 4.16 4.48 -12.82
N GLU A 43 3.56 3.66 -13.70
CA GLU A 43 2.10 3.66 -13.91
C GLU A 43 1.57 2.26 -14.24
N ILE A 44 0.35 1.96 -13.75
CA ILE A 44 -0.38 0.76 -14.11
C ILE A 44 -1.31 1.08 -15.27
N CYS A 45 -1.03 0.51 -16.45
CA CYS A 45 -1.82 0.67 -17.65
C CYS A 45 -2.81 -0.48 -17.79
N TYR A 46 -4.10 -0.17 -17.86
CA TYR A 46 -5.17 -1.15 -17.90
C TYR A 46 -5.59 -1.54 -19.33
N ASP A 47 -5.21 -0.74 -20.32
CA ASP A 47 -5.53 -0.90 -21.72
C ASP A 47 -4.43 -0.28 -22.60
N GLU A 48 -4.53 -0.52 -23.90
CA GLU A 48 -3.55 -0.06 -24.89
C GLU A 48 -3.55 1.47 -25.04
N GLU A 49 -4.71 2.12 -24.95
CA GLU A 49 -4.82 3.58 -25.07
C GLU A 49 -4.05 4.27 -23.94
N ASN A 50 -4.22 3.77 -22.69
CA ASN A 50 -3.49 4.30 -21.55
C ASN A 50 -1.98 4.05 -21.68
N LEU A 51 -1.59 2.87 -22.15
CA LEU A 51 -0.18 2.53 -22.39
C LEU A 51 0.48 3.46 -23.40
N ILE A 52 -0.14 3.65 -24.58
CA ILE A 52 0.36 4.54 -25.63
C ILE A 52 0.50 5.97 -25.11
N LYS A 53 -0.55 6.49 -24.49
CA LYS A 53 -0.53 7.86 -23.95
C LYS A 53 0.58 8.05 -22.93
N TYR A 54 0.77 7.10 -22.03
CA TYR A 54 1.81 7.17 -21.02
C TYR A 54 3.21 7.16 -21.66
N LEU A 55 3.48 6.19 -22.55
CA LEU A 55 4.79 6.03 -23.18
C LEU A 55 5.17 7.18 -24.10
N SER A 56 4.21 7.77 -24.83
CA SER A 56 4.48 8.96 -25.63
C SER A 56 5.07 10.09 -24.77
N ASN A 57 4.47 10.35 -23.61
CA ASN A 57 4.98 11.36 -22.68
C ASN A 57 6.32 10.94 -22.02
N ALA A 58 6.54 9.65 -21.76
CA ALA A 58 7.76 9.15 -21.14
C ALA A 58 8.96 9.25 -22.11
N PHE A 59 8.80 8.83 -23.34
CA PHE A 59 9.85 8.90 -24.36
C PHE A 59 10.15 10.32 -24.87
N GLU A 60 9.19 11.24 -24.77
CA GLU A 60 9.46 12.68 -25.00
C GLU A 60 10.43 13.25 -23.97
N LYS A 61 10.41 12.75 -22.73
CA LYS A 61 11.25 13.23 -21.64
C LYS A 61 12.61 12.53 -21.60
N ASP A 62 12.66 11.26 -21.90
CA ASP A 62 13.87 10.43 -21.89
C ASP A 62 13.77 9.36 -22.98
N SER A 63 14.43 9.59 -24.09
CA SER A 63 14.50 8.66 -25.23
C SER A 63 15.75 7.77 -25.21
N GLU A 64 16.70 8.02 -24.29
CA GLU A 64 17.98 7.31 -24.26
C GLU A 64 17.93 6.04 -23.40
N ASN A 65 16.95 5.94 -22.51
CA ASN A 65 16.82 4.81 -21.59
C ASN A 65 15.60 3.94 -21.91
N PRO A 66 15.73 2.61 -21.77
CA PRO A 66 14.60 1.71 -21.98
C PRO A 66 13.56 1.87 -20.87
N VAL A 67 12.31 1.57 -21.21
CA VAL A 67 11.22 1.45 -20.25
C VAL A 67 10.93 -0.05 -20.04
N LEU A 68 10.74 -0.45 -18.78
CA LEU A 68 10.35 -1.81 -18.43
C LEU A 68 8.83 -1.93 -18.46
N ILE A 69 8.34 -2.99 -19.09
CA ILE A 69 6.92 -3.37 -19.02
C ILE A 69 6.83 -4.75 -18.42
N ASP A 70 6.11 -4.85 -17.31
CA ASP A 70 5.87 -6.10 -16.60
C ASP A 70 4.37 -6.39 -16.53
N LYS A 71 3.99 -7.68 -16.54
CA LYS A 71 2.63 -8.08 -16.16
C LYS A 71 2.34 -7.58 -14.76
N TYR A 72 1.28 -6.79 -14.59
CA TYR A 72 0.80 -6.43 -13.26
C TYR A 72 0.13 -7.63 -12.58
N LEU A 73 0.59 -7.96 -11.39
CA LEU A 73 0.05 -9.03 -10.55
C LEU A 73 -0.71 -8.38 -9.39
N ASN A 74 -2.02 -8.60 -9.33
CA ASN A 74 -2.87 -8.09 -8.25
C ASN A 74 -2.84 -9.04 -7.05
N GLY A 75 -1.68 -9.18 -6.41
CA GLY A 75 -1.45 -10.05 -5.26
C GLY A 75 -1.12 -9.28 -3.98
N ILE A 76 -0.82 -10.04 -2.93
CA ILE A 76 -0.33 -9.51 -1.66
C ILE A 76 1.14 -9.16 -1.83
N GLU A 77 1.50 -7.92 -1.60
CA GLU A 77 2.90 -7.51 -1.57
C GLU A 77 3.51 -7.86 -0.21
N VAL A 78 4.76 -8.32 -0.24
CA VAL A 78 5.49 -8.78 0.95
C VAL A 78 6.89 -8.21 0.90
N GLU A 79 7.38 -7.74 2.03
CA GLU A 79 8.72 -7.19 2.18
C GLU A 79 9.52 -7.95 3.24
N VAL A 80 10.79 -8.21 2.95
CA VAL A 80 11.73 -8.86 3.85
C VAL A 80 13.00 -8.04 3.93
N ASP A 81 13.42 -7.71 5.15
CA ASP A 81 14.76 -7.26 5.46
C ASP A 81 15.54 -8.43 6.06
N ALA A 82 16.59 -8.86 5.39
CA ALA A 82 17.40 -9.98 5.83
C ALA A 82 18.87 -9.59 6.00
N ILE A 83 19.60 -10.36 6.80
CA ILE A 83 21.06 -10.23 6.96
C ILE A 83 21.69 -11.54 6.48
N TYR A 84 22.73 -11.47 5.66
CA TYR A 84 23.46 -12.62 5.15
C TYR A 84 24.95 -12.47 5.43
N ASP A 85 25.58 -13.55 5.99
CA ASP A 85 26.99 -13.54 6.43
C ASP A 85 27.93 -14.31 5.49
N GLY A 86 27.45 -14.65 4.29
CA GLY A 86 28.17 -15.47 3.32
C GLY A 86 27.87 -16.97 3.43
N GLU A 87 27.16 -17.41 4.48
CA GLU A 87 26.79 -18.81 4.72
C GLU A 87 25.34 -18.95 5.20
N ASN A 88 24.92 -18.08 6.11
CA ASN A 88 23.63 -18.12 6.75
C ASN A 88 22.85 -16.84 6.51
N VAL A 89 21.52 -16.94 6.52
CA VAL A 89 20.61 -15.79 6.49
C VAL A 89 19.87 -15.68 7.83
N LEU A 90 19.68 -14.46 8.32
CA LEU A 90 18.75 -14.14 9.39
C LEU A 90 17.62 -13.28 8.78
N ILE A 91 16.39 -13.72 8.94
CA ILE A 91 15.16 -12.99 8.58
C ILE A 91 14.45 -12.62 9.89
N PRO A 92 14.59 -11.40 10.38
CA PRO A 92 13.99 -10.97 11.65
C PRO A 92 12.46 -11.01 11.67
N GLY A 93 11.84 -10.78 10.51
CA GLY A 93 10.40 -10.85 10.31
C GLY A 93 10.03 -10.67 8.85
N ILE A 94 8.84 -11.13 8.50
CA ILE A 94 8.22 -10.93 7.18
C ILE A 94 7.09 -9.92 7.33
N MET A 95 7.06 -8.92 6.48
CA MET A 95 6.05 -7.86 6.48
C MET A 95 5.07 -8.06 5.33
N GLU A 96 3.79 -8.18 5.67
CA GLU A 96 2.69 -8.26 4.71
C GLU A 96 2.10 -6.87 4.51
N HIS A 97 1.91 -6.44 3.26
CA HIS A 97 1.22 -5.20 2.93
C HIS A 97 -0.29 -5.40 2.94
N LEU A 98 -1.01 -4.41 3.45
CA LEU A 98 -2.47 -4.45 3.52
C LEU A 98 -3.12 -3.94 2.24
N GLU A 99 -2.51 -2.95 1.60
CA GLU A 99 -2.89 -2.58 0.24
C GLU A 99 -2.31 -3.58 -0.76
N ARG A 100 -3.11 -3.90 -1.77
CA ARG A 100 -2.67 -4.77 -2.87
C ARG A 100 -1.47 -4.17 -3.63
N ALA A 101 -0.73 -5.01 -4.32
CA ALA A 101 0.44 -4.62 -5.11
C ALA A 101 0.16 -3.42 -6.04
N GLY A 102 1.17 -2.57 -6.22
CA GLY A 102 1.09 -1.35 -7.02
C GLY A 102 0.95 -0.06 -6.20
N VAL A 103 0.89 -0.16 -4.87
CA VAL A 103 1.13 0.95 -3.95
C VAL A 103 2.58 0.88 -3.50
N HIS A 104 3.31 2.00 -3.51
CA HIS A 104 4.71 2.02 -3.05
C HIS A 104 4.81 1.52 -1.61
N SER A 105 5.83 0.71 -1.30
CA SER A 105 6.00 0.08 0.02
C SER A 105 6.05 1.09 1.18
N GLY A 106 6.61 2.28 0.94
CA GLY A 106 6.60 3.38 1.90
C GLY A 106 5.21 3.94 2.22
N ASP A 107 4.28 3.84 1.27
CA ASP A 107 2.92 4.38 1.35
C ASP A 107 1.88 3.33 1.77
N SER A 108 2.28 2.07 1.82
CA SER A 108 1.42 0.97 2.24
C SER A 108 1.47 0.76 3.76
N MET A 109 0.32 0.41 4.35
CA MET A 109 0.28 -0.15 5.69
C MET A 109 0.86 -1.57 5.64
N THR A 110 1.69 -1.91 6.63
CA THR A 110 2.27 -3.26 6.71
C THR A 110 2.05 -3.88 8.08
N VAL A 111 1.90 -5.19 8.13
CA VAL A 111 1.76 -5.95 9.36
C VAL A 111 2.87 -7.00 9.48
N CYS A 112 3.41 -7.17 10.67
CA CYS A 112 4.36 -8.21 11.02
C CYS A 112 3.99 -8.82 12.39
N PRO A 113 3.91 -10.16 12.49
CA PRO A 113 4.05 -11.16 11.45
C PRO A 113 2.89 -11.12 10.44
N PRO A 114 3.05 -11.74 9.25
CA PRO A 114 2.00 -11.78 8.23
C PRO A 114 0.73 -12.45 8.74
N GLN A 115 -0.43 -11.95 8.29
CA GLN A 115 -1.75 -12.41 8.75
C GLN A 115 -2.48 -13.29 7.73
N ASN A 116 -2.20 -13.10 6.44
CA ASN A 116 -2.93 -13.75 5.34
C ASN A 116 -2.05 -14.67 4.49
N LEU A 117 -0.75 -14.79 4.78
CA LEU A 117 0.15 -15.69 4.06
C LEU A 117 0.07 -17.11 4.63
N ASN A 118 -0.05 -18.11 3.76
CA ASN A 118 0.04 -19.50 4.18
C ASN A 118 1.52 -19.93 4.38
N GLN A 119 1.73 -21.02 5.11
CA GLN A 119 3.07 -21.49 5.48
C GLN A 119 3.95 -21.76 4.25
N LYS A 120 3.39 -22.36 3.19
CA LYS A 120 4.13 -22.61 1.95
C LYS A 120 4.67 -21.32 1.34
N THR A 121 3.88 -20.26 1.32
CA THR A 121 4.32 -18.94 0.82
C THR A 121 5.44 -18.36 1.68
N ILE A 122 5.35 -18.51 3.00
CA ILE A 122 6.40 -18.10 3.95
C ILE A 122 7.70 -18.87 3.68
N ASP A 123 7.61 -20.18 3.54
CA ASP A 123 8.77 -21.04 3.25
C ASP A 123 9.42 -20.68 1.90
N ASP A 124 8.61 -20.50 0.84
CA ASP A 124 9.08 -20.08 -0.48
C ASP A 124 9.80 -18.70 -0.42
N ILE A 125 9.30 -17.75 0.38
CA ILE A 125 9.94 -16.44 0.59
C ILE A 125 11.31 -16.59 1.26
N CYS A 126 11.40 -17.41 2.30
CA CYS A 126 12.66 -17.68 3.01
C CYS A 126 13.70 -18.30 2.08
N ASP A 127 13.31 -19.33 1.33
CA ASP A 127 14.18 -20.02 0.38
C ASP A 127 14.68 -19.10 -0.74
N ILE A 128 13.79 -18.27 -1.29
CA ILE A 128 14.14 -17.31 -2.33
C ILE A 128 15.08 -16.23 -1.77
N THR A 129 14.83 -15.77 -0.55
CA THR A 129 15.68 -14.76 0.12
C THR A 129 17.12 -15.28 0.26
N LEU A 130 17.30 -16.52 0.74
CA LEU A 130 18.62 -17.14 0.86
C LEU A 130 19.31 -17.26 -0.51
N LYS A 131 18.63 -17.81 -1.52
CA LYS A 131 19.16 -17.98 -2.88
C LYS A 131 19.63 -16.66 -3.50
N ILE A 132 18.87 -15.59 -3.30
CA ILE A 132 19.23 -14.28 -3.83
C ILE A 132 20.43 -13.69 -3.08
N ALA A 133 20.44 -13.76 -1.75
CA ALA A 133 21.54 -13.25 -0.95
C ALA A 133 22.86 -13.95 -1.28
N GLU A 134 22.84 -15.28 -1.43
CA GLU A 134 23.96 -16.10 -1.88
C GLU A 134 24.45 -15.71 -3.27
N ALA A 135 23.53 -15.66 -4.25
CA ALA A 135 23.88 -15.35 -5.65
C ALA A 135 24.44 -13.94 -5.87
N LEU A 136 24.02 -12.98 -5.05
CA LEU A 136 24.55 -11.61 -5.07
C LEU A 136 25.80 -11.46 -4.20
N ASN A 137 26.21 -12.51 -3.48
CA ASN A 137 27.32 -12.49 -2.55
C ASN A 137 27.24 -11.30 -1.57
N VAL A 138 26.04 -11.07 -1.02
CA VAL A 138 25.82 -9.97 -0.06
C VAL A 138 26.58 -10.29 1.23
N SER A 139 27.17 -9.27 1.85
CA SER A 139 27.66 -9.35 3.23
C SER A 139 27.03 -8.21 4.02
N GLY A 140 26.05 -8.52 4.87
CA GLY A 140 25.24 -7.55 5.57
C GLY A 140 23.78 -7.59 5.16
N MET A 141 23.16 -6.42 4.97
CA MET A 141 21.71 -6.30 4.73
C MET A 141 21.30 -6.44 3.28
N ILE A 142 20.15 -7.07 3.10
CA ILE A 142 19.43 -7.12 1.84
C ILE A 142 17.92 -6.95 2.10
N ASN A 143 17.30 -6.07 1.32
CA ASN A 143 15.85 -5.90 1.30
C ASN A 143 15.30 -6.50 0.01
N ILE A 144 14.26 -7.33 0.12
CA ILE A 144 13.61 -7.98 -1.02
C ILE A 144 12.12 -7.75 -0.95
N GLN A 145 11.54 -7.33 -2.07
CA GLN A 145 10.10 -7.18 -2.23
C GLN A 145 9.55 -8.27 -3.13
N PHE A 146 8.44 -8.85 -2.68
CA PHE A 146 7.76 -9.97 -3.32
C PHE A 146 6.29 -9.65 -3.59
N ILE A 147 5.69 -10.39 -4.51
CA ILE A 147 4.23 -10.52 -4.64
C ILE A 147 3.85 -11.97 -4.47
N ALA A 148 2.98 -12.26 -3.50
CA ALA A 148 2.31 -13.53 -3.38
C ALA A 148 1.03 -13.51 -4.22
N PHE A 149 0.98 -14.32 -5.27
CA PHE A 149 -0.14 -14.38 -6.19
C PHE A 149 -0.39 -15.82 -6.65
N GLU A 150 -1.63 -16.31 -6.54
CA GLU A 150 -2.04 -17.67 -6.95
C GLU A 150 -1.11 -18.77 -6.40
N ASN A 151 -0.82 -18.74 -5.09
CA ASN A 151 0.09 -19.64 -4.39
C ASN A 151 1.55 -19.69 -4.93
N ASN A 152 1.96 -18.68 -5.65
CA ASN A 152 3.33 -18.49 -6.11
C ASN A 152 3.91 -17.20 -5.55
N VAL A 153 5.24 -17.18 -5.39
CA VAL A 153 5.99 -16.01 -4.95
C VAL A 153 6.78 -15.45 -6.14
N TYR A 154 6.64 -14.15 -6.38
CA TYR A 154 7.34 -13.42 -7.45
C TYR A 154 8.21 -12.34 -6.83
N VAL A 155 9.47 -12.27 -7.24
CA VAL A 155 10.38 -11.18 -6.85
C VAL A 155 10.12 -9.97 -7.75
N ILE A 156 9.93 -8.81 -7.14
CA ILE A 156 9.73 -7.55 -7.87
C ILE A 156 10.91 -6.60 -7.74
N GLU A 157 11.58 -6.60 -6.58
CA GLU A 157 12.72 -5.73 -6.34
C GLU A 157 13.70 -6.36 -5.35
N VAL A 158 15.00 -6.11 -5.55
CA VAL A 158 16.07 -6.53 -4.64
C VAL A 158 16.99 -5.33 -4.40
N ASN A 159 17.14 -4.96 -3.13
CA ASN A 159 17.93 -3.84 -2.70
C ASN A 159 19.04 -4.32 -1.74
N PRO A 160 20.33 -4.40 -2.15
CA PRO A 160 21.43 -4.78 -1.25
C PRO A 160 21.81 -3.62 -0.31
N ARG A 161 20.89 -3.20 0.51
CA ARG A 161 20.97 -2.11 1.48
C ARG A 161 19.87 -2.24 2.52
N SER A 162 19.92 -1.43 3.58
CA SER A 162 18.82 -1.31 4.54
C SER A 162 17.57 -0.68 3.91
N SER A 163 16.43 -0.96 4.49
CA SER A 163 15.14 -0.37 4.15
C SER A 163 14.62 0.57 5.26
N ARG A 164 13.51 1.24 5.00
CA ARG A 164 12.82 2.08 5.99
C ARG A 164 12.10 1.27 7.06
N THR A 165 11.81 -0.01 6.79
CA THR A 165 11.10 -0.91 7.69
C THR A 165 12.01 -1.53 8.77
N VAL A 166 13.34 -1.42 8.64
CA VAL A 166 14.31 -1.95 9.59
C VAL A 166 14.08 -1.46 11.03
N PRO A 167 13.89 -0.18 11.32
CA PRO A 167 13.59 0.28 12.70
C PRO A 167 12.30 -0.29 13.26
N TYR A 168 11.29 -0.49 12.42
CA TYR A 168 10.01 -1.07 12.75
C TYR A 168 10.18 -2.53 13.18
N VAL A 169 10.83 -3.36 12.36
CA VAL A 169 11.07 -4.78 12.66
C VAL A 169 12.00 -4.95 13.85
N SER A 170 13.07 -4.13 13.96
CA SER A 170 13.97 -4.17 15.12
C SER A 170 13.23 -3.91 16.44
N LYS A 171 12.32 -2.96 16.47
CA LYS A 171 11.52 -2.64 17.66
C LYS A 171 10.55 -3.77 18.02
N LEU A 172 9.91 -4.39 17.03
CA LEU A 172 8.99 -5.50 17.25
C LEU A 172 9.67 -6.74 17.79
N THR A 173 10.84 -7.06 17.24
CA THR A 173 11.52 -8.35 17.50
C THR A 173 12.57 -8.29 18.60
N GLY A 174 12.97 -7.08 19.01
CA GLY A 174 14.11 -6.88 19.90
C GLY A 174 15.46 -7.22 19.25
N ILE A 175 15.48 -7.55 17.95
CA ILE A 175 16.70 -7.89 17.20
C ILE A 175 17.35 -6.58 16.68
N PRO A 176 18.59 -6.25 17.09
CA PRO A 176 19.26 -5.00 16.66
C PRO A 176 19.82 -5.16 15.24
N ILE A 177 18.94 -5.15 14.25
CA ILE A 177 19.22 -5.50 12.84
C ILE A 177 20.42 -4.72 12.28
N VAL A 178 20.51 -3.41 12.53
CA VAL A 178 21.60 -2.57 12.01
C VAL A 178 22.94 -2.93 12.65
N GLU A 179 22.96 -3.20 13.96
CA GLU A 179 24.17 -3.66 14.66
C GLU A 179 24.65 -4.98 14.11
N ILE A 180 23.78 -5.98 14.00
CA ILE A 180 24.11 -7.30 13.47
C ILE A 180 24.64 -7.19 12.04
N ALA A 181 23.97 -6.43 11.18
CA ALA A 181 24.41 -6.23 9.81
C ALA A 181 25.78 -5.55 9.72
N THR A 182 26.06 -4.61 10.60
CA THR A 182 27.38 -3.97 10.69
C THR A 182 28.46 -4.95 11.11
N ARG A 183 28.20 -5.78 12.14
CA ARG A 183 29.14 -6.81 12.60
C ARG A 183 29.41 -7.86 11.52
N VAL A 184 28.37 -8.29 10.82
CA VAL A 184 28.49 -9.21 9.67
C VAL A 184 29.33 -8.59 8.54
N SER A 185 29.13 -7.30 8.23
CA SER A 185 29.93 -6.59 7.22
C SER A 185 31.40 -6.45 7.63
N LEU A 186 31.70 -6.55 8.92
CA LEU A 186 33.07 -6.57 9.47
C LEU A 186 33.64 -8.00 9.58
N GLY A 187 32.89 -9.02 9.15
CA GLY A 187 33.35 -10.41 9.05
C GLY A 187 32.92 -11.35 10.18
N GLU A 188 32.08 -10.87 11.11
CA GLU A 188 31.49 -11.76 12.12
C GLU A 188 30.41 -12.67 11.50
N LYS A 189 30.21 -13.86 12.07
CA LYS A 189 29.21 -14.82 11.62
C LYS A 189 27.94 -14.74 12.45
N LEU A 190 26.79 -14.96 11.81
CA LEU A 190 25.48 -14.99 12.49
C LEU A 190 25.42 -16.10 13.55
N THR A 191 26.11 -17.22 13.32
CA THR A 191 26.21 -18.34 14.28
C THR A 191 26.95 -17.98 15.58
N ASP A 192 27.75 -16.93 15.57
CA ASP A 192 28.47 -16.45 16.77
C ASP A 192 27.65 -15.43 17.57
N MET A 193 26.42 -15.14 17.11
CA MET A 193 25.51 -14.17 17.72
C MET A 193 24.28 -14.86 18.33
N PRO A 194 23.64 -14.31 19.36
CA PRO A 194 22.56 -14.96 20.08
C PRO A 194 21.18 -14.87 19.39
N TYR A 195 21.12 -14.46 18.12
CA TYR A 195 19.86 -14.17 17.42
C TYR A 195 19.41 -15.31 16.50
N GLY A 196 20.23 -16.35 16.31
CA GLY A 196 19.93 -17.49 15.44
C GLY A 196 20.09 -17.19 13.95
N THR A 197 19.66 -18.14 13.13
CA THR A 197 19.65 -18.07 11.66
C THR A 197 18.27 -18.49 11.13
N GLY A 198 17.99 -18.19 9.86
CA GLY A 198 16.68 -18.43 9.24
C GLY A 198 15.64 -17.40 9.65
N LEU A 199 14.37 -17.80 9.55
CA LEU A 199 13.25 -16.95 9.95
C LEU A 199 13.10 -16.93 11.48
N ASN A 200 13.08 -15.72 12.05
CA ASN A 200 12.72 -15.56 13.46
C ASN A 200 11.22 -15.86 13.65
N THR A 201 10.91 -16.95 14.33
CA THR A 201 9.54 -17.37 14.67
C THR A 201 9.10 -16.95 16.06
N ASN A 202 9.97 -16.33 16.87
CA ASN A 202 9.70 -15.95 18.25
C ASN A 202 9.14 -14.51 18.36
N ILE A 203 8.16 -14.17 17.51
CA ILE A 203 7.48 -12.87 17.55
C ILE A 203 6.22 -13.03 18.39
N LYS A 204 6.15 -12.34 19.54
CA LYS A 204 5.07 -12.47 20.52
C LYS A 204 3.94 -11.48 20.34
N LEU A 205 4.22 -10.37 19.67
CA LEU A 205 3.30 -9.27 19.44
C LEU A 205 3.07 -9.09 17.95
N VAL A 206 2.01 -8.39 17.60
CA VAL A 206 1.77 -7.92 16.24
C VAL A 206 2.15 -6.46 16.17
N ALA A 207 2.83 -6.07 15.12
CA ALA A 207 3.09 -4.67 14.83
C ALA A 207 2.53 -4.27 13.47
N VAL A 208 2.07 -3.03 13.39
CA VAL A 208 1.58 -2.40 12.16
C VAL A 208 2.35 -1.11 11.92
N LYS A 209 2.85 -0.95 10.72
CA LYS A 209 3.37 0.33 10.22
C LYS A 209 2.25 1.05 9.49
N VAL A 210 1.94 2.28 9.87
CA VAL A 210 0.97 3.14 9.19
C VAL A 210 1.70 4.35 8.61
N PRO A 211 1.60 4.61 7.28
CA PRO A 211 2.30 5.72 6.66
C PRO A 211 1.70 7.08 7.06
N VAL A 212 2.57 8.09 7.14
CA VAL A 212 2.21 9.48 7.39
C VAL A 212 2.40 10.29 6.12
N PHE A 213 1.39 11.07 5.75
CA PHE A 213 1.42 11.95 4.59
C PHE A 213 1.34 13.42 5.03
N SER A 214 2.21 14.27 4.49
CA SER A 214 2.21 15.73 4.75
C SER A 214 1.51 16.51 3.63
N THR A 215 0.59 15.89 2.93
CA THR A 215 -0.10 16.45 1.76
C THR A 215 -0.99 17.64 2.08
N GLU A 216 -1.38 17.81 3.35
CA GLU A 216 -2.11 18.97 3.84
C GLU A 216 -1.31 20.28 3.73
N LYS A 217 0.02 20.17 3.77
CA LYS A 217 0.97 21.31 3.77
C LYS A 217 1.48 21.68 2.39
N ILE A 218 1.15 20.91 1.36
CA ILE A 218 1.68 21.08 0.00
C ILE A 218 0.51 21.27 -0.97
N ASP A 219 0.41 22.44 -1.56
CA ASP A 219 -0.66 22.77 -2.52
C ASP A 219 -0.51 21.99 -3.83
N GLY A 220 -1.64 21.59 -4.41
CA GLY A 220 -1.70 21.02 -5.75
C GLY A 220 -1.12 19.61 -5.93
N VAL A 221 -0.75 18.91 -4.86
CA VAL A 221 -0.21 17.54 -4.92
C VAL A 221 -1.34 16.51 -5.01
N GLU A 222 -1.18 15.53 -5.90
CA GLU A 222 -2.06 14.36 -5.95
C GLU A 222 -1.80 13.45 -4.75
N ILE A 223 -2.88 12.95 -4.14
CA ILE A 223 -2.84 12.15 -2.91
C ILE A 223 -3.20 10.69 -3.12
N SER A 224 -3.57 10.32 -4.34
CA SER A 224 -3.91 8.93 -4.65
C SER A 224 -2.71 8.02 -4.43
N LEU A 225 -2.93 6.91 -3.73
CA LEU A 225 -1.92 5.86 -3.60
C LEU A 225 -1.59 5.25 -4.96
N GLY A 226 -0.33 4.95 -5.17
CA GLY A 226 0.18 4.39 -6.40
C GLY A 226 1.65 3.97 -6.27
N PRO A 227 2.31 3.66 -7.39
CA PRO A 227 3.70 3.19 -7.38
C PRO A 227 4.72 4.24 -6.90
N GLU A 228 4.39 5.54 -7.00
CA GLU A 228 5.24 6.64 -6.57
C GLU A 228 5.09 6.92 -5.08
N MET A 229 6.22 6.98 -4.35
CA MET A 229 6.24 7.24 -2.92
C MET A 229 5.86 8.68 -2.57
N ARG A 230 4.95 8.85 -1.61
CA ARG A 230 4.41 10.15 -1.15
C ARG A 230 4.45 10.33 0.35
N SER A 231 4.64 9.26 1.11
CA SER A 231 4.73 9.30 2.56
C SER A 231 5.97 10.05 3.03
N THR A 232 5.83 10.78 4.12
CA THR A 232 6.90 11.60 4.74
C THR A 232 7.36 11.04 6.08
N GLY A 233 6.65 10.06 6.62
CA GLY A 233 6.95 9.41 7.88
C GLY A 233 6.10 8.16 8.07
N GLU A 234 6.20 7.58 9.26
CA GLU A 234 5.46 6.39 9.63
C GLU A 234 5.14 6.35 11.13
N VAL A 235 4.06 5.67 11.49
CA VAL A 235 3.66 5.39 12.86
C VAL A 235 3.71 3.89 13.08
N LEU A 236 4.20 3.48 14.25
CA LEU A 236 4.22 2.10 14.70
C LEU A 236 3.11 1.85 15.71
N GLY A 237 2.19 0.94 15.38
CA GLY A 237 1.24 0.36 16.34
C GLY A 237 1.70 -1.03 16.76
N ILE A 238 1.65 -1.35 18.06
CA ILE A 238 2.00 -2.67 18.61
C ILE A 238 0.88 -3.16 19.50
N GLY A 239 0.46 -4.40 19.30
CA GLY A 239 -0.61 -5.04 20.09
C GLY A 239 -0.38 -6.54 20.29
N ILE A 240 -1.23 -7.16 21.08
CA ILE A 240 -1.28 -8.64 21.24
C ILE A 240 -1.85 -9.30 19.99
N ASP A 241 -2.64 -8.55 19.23
CA ASP A 241 -3.22 -8.98 17.97
C ASP A 241 -3.22 -7.84 16.93
N TYR A 242 -3.65 -8.17 15.74
CA TYR A 242 -3.74 -7.24 14.61
C TYR A 242 -4.66 -6.04 14.90
N ASN A 243 -5.80 -6.26 15.54
CA ASN A 243 -6.78 -5.19 15.77
C ASN A 243 -6.22 -4.14 16.74
N GLU A 244 -5.62 -4.58 17.85
CA GLU A 244 -4.99 -3.67 18.82
C GLU A 244 -3.83 -2.89 18.19
N ALA A 245 -2.97 -3.59 17.42
CA ALA A 245 -1.84 -2.96 16.73
C ALA A 245 -2.32 -1.92 15.72
N MET A 246 -3.33 -2.23 14.91
CA MET A 246 -3.89 -1.33 13.90
C MET A 246 -4.58 -0.14 14.55
N TYR A 247 -5.40 -0.37 15.57
CA TYR A 247 -6.06 0.71 16.32
C TYR A 247 -5.04 1.73 16.85
N LYS A 248 -3.95 1.27 17.47
CA LYS A 248 -2.87 2.13 17.97
C LYS A 248 -2.14 2.86 16.85
N GLY A 249 -1.87 2.17 15.73
CA GLY A 249 -1.28 2.78 14.55
C GLY A 249 -2.11 3.93 14.00
N LEU A 250 -3.42 3.75 13.90
CA LEU A 250 -4.36 4.77 13.45
C LEU A 250 -4.47 5.93 14.45
N LEU A 251 -4.52 5.65 15.75
CA LEU A 251 -4.51 6.69 16.80
C LEU A 251 -3.24 7.56 16.71
N GLY A 252 -2.09 6.93 16.44
CA GLY A 252 -0.80 7.62 16.31
C GLY A 252 -0.72 8.60 15.14
N LEU A 253 -1.61 8.50 14.15
CA LEU A 253 -1.73 9.49 13.07
C LEU A 253 -2.33 10.81 13.55
N ASN A 254 -2.85 10.87 14.78
CA ASN A 254 -3.56 12.01 15.33
C ASN A 254 -4.72 12.49 14.43
N LYS A 255 -5.36 11.55 13.74
CA LYS A 255 -6.53 11.77 12.89
C LYS A 255 -7.77 11.28 13.63
N ASN A 256 -8.81 12.08 13.57
CA ASN A 256 -10.09 11.71 14.19
C ASN A 256 -10.86 10.79 13.23
N TYR A 257 -10.57 9.49 13.28
CA TYR A 257 -11.32 8.49 12.50
C TYR A 257 -12.69 8.16 13.09
N ASP A 258 -13.15 8.89 14.12
CA ASP A 258 -14.39 8.66 14.85
C ASP A 258 -14.60 7.19 15.26
N ILE A 259 -13.51 6.56 15.69
CA ILE A 259 -13.47 5.12 16.00
C ILE A 259 -14.38 4.77 17.19
N GLY A 260 -14.76 5.75 18.02
CA GLY A 260 -15.57 5.53 19.21
C GLY A 260 -16.96 6.18 19.23
N ASN A 261 -17.30 7.05 18.25
CA ASN A 261 -18.60 7.71 18.18
C ASN A 261 -19.17 7.65 16.76
N ILE A 262 -20.09 6.73 16.55
CA ILE A 262 -20.63 6.37 15.23
C ILE A 262 -21.95 7.12 14.93
N GLU A 263 -22.41 8.00 15.81
CA GLU A 263 -23.67 8.73 15.58
C GLU A 263 -23.51 9.80 14.50
N ASN A 264 -24.44 9.80 13.54
CA ASN A 264 -24.54 10.79 12.44
C ASN A 264 -23.34 10.87 11.49
N LEU A 265 -22.62 9.79 11.30
CA LEU A 265 -21.51 9.76 10.36
C LEU A 265 -21.98 9.79 8.90
N LYS A 266 -21.29 10.58 8.07
CA LYS A 266 -21.59 10.80 6.67
C LYS A 266 -20.38 10.49 5.80
N ALA A 267 -20.58 9.68 4.78
CA ALA A 267 -19.54 9.32 3.81
C ALA A 267 -19.90 9.79 2.41
N LEU A 268 -18.99 10.45 1.72
CA LEU A 268 -19.11 10.70 0.28
C LEU A 268 -18.33 9.63 -0.48
N VAL A 269 -19.02 8.90 -1.35
CA VAL A 269 -18.44 7.76 -2.08
C VAL A 269 -18.57 7.99 -3.58
N THR A 270 -17.43 8.04 -4.26
CA THR A 270 -17.33 8.20 -5.72
C THR A 270 -16.35 7.20 -6.28
N LEU A 271 -16.83 6.23 -7.03
CA LEU A 271 -16.07 5.06 -7.47
C LEU A 271 -15.97 4.99 -8.99
N LYS A 272 -14.84 4.49 -9.49
CA LYS A 272 -14.77 3.99 -10.86
C LYS A 272 -15.59 2.72 -11.00
N ASP A 273 -16.15 2.47 -12.18
CA ASP A 273 -17.15 1.40 -12.38
C ASP A 273 -16.65 0.01 -11.95
N LYS A 274 -15.40 -0.32 -12.23
CA LYS A 274 -14.81 -1.62 -11.87
C LYS A 274 -14.69 -1.87 -10.36
N ASP A 275 -14.67 -0.82 -9.54
CA ASP A 275 -14.53 -0.93 -8.09
C ASP A 275 -15.89 -1.01 -7.37
N LYS A 276 -16.98 -0.71 -8.06
CA LYS A 276 -18.32 -0.69 -7.47
C LYS A 276 -18.73 -2.04 -6.88
N LEU A 277 -18.46 -3.13 -7.59
CA LEU A 277 -18.78 -4.48 -7.13
C LEU A 277 -18.03 -4.83 -5.83
N GLU A 278 -16.72 -4.52 -5.79
CA GLU A 278 -15.89 -4.77 -4.62
C GLU A 278 -16.31 -3.91 -3.42
N PHE A 279 -16.86 -2.73 -3.66
CA PHE A 279 -17.30 -1.83 -2.60
C PHE A 279 -18.65 -2.20 -1.98
N LEU A 280 -19.49 -3.02 -2.62
CA LEU A 280 -20.82 -3.38 -2.12
C LEU A 280 -20.83 -3.87 -0.67
N PRO A 281 -20.00 -4.85 -0.26
CA PRO A 281 -19.95 -5.29 1.13
C PRO A 281 -19.51 -4.18 2.09
N LEU A 282 -18.58 -3.32 1.67
CA LEU A 282 -18.14 -2.18 2.48
C LEU A 282 -19.24 -1.14 2.66
N ALA A 283 -20.01 -0.86 1.60
CA ALA A 283 -21.16 0.05 1.66
C ALA A 283 -22.26 -0.50 2.59
N LYS A 284 -22.53 -1.80 2.51
CA LYS A 284 -23.51 -2.46 3.38
C LYS A 284 -23.09 -2.41 4.84
N ASN A 285 -21.84 -2.66 5.14
CA ASN A 285 -21.29 -2.55 6.48
C ASN A 285 -21.40 -1.12 7.01
N LYS A 286 -21.08 -0.11 6.21
CA LYS A 286 -21.23 1.29 6.58
C LYS A 286 -22.70 1.65 6.87
N GLN A 287 -23.62 1.20 6.05
CA GLN A 287 -25.05 1.42 6.28
C GLN A 287 -25.52 0.77 7.59
N ASN A 288 -25.05 -0.45 7.89
CA ASN A 288 -25.36 -1.14 9.14
C ASN A 288 -24.79 -0.41 10.37
N LEU A 289 -23.64 0.27 10.23
CA LEU A 289 -23.04 1.13 11.24
C LEU A 289 -23.72 2.51 11.34
N GLY A 290 -24.83 2.75 10.62
CA GLY A 290 -25.59 4.00 10.69
C GLY A 290 -25.07 5.15 9.84
N TYR A 291 -24.17 4.89 8.88
CA TYR A 291 -23.66 5.94 7.99
C TYR A 291 -24.69 6.37 6.94
N GLU A 292 -24.85 7.69 6.76
CA GLU A 292 -25.45 8.25 5.56
C GLU A 292 -24.43 8.29 4.43
N ILE A 293 -24.74 7.62 3.32
CA ILE A 293 -23.80 7.51 2.18
C ILE A 293 -24.28 8.40 1.04
N PHE A 294 -23.49 9.41 0.69
CA PHE A 294 -23.69 10.26 -0.47
C PHE A 294 -22.97 9.70 -1.68
N THR A 295 -23.62 9.65 -2.84
CA THR A 295 -23.02 9.12 -4.07
C THR A 295 -23.46 9.91 -5.29
N THR A 296 -22.60 9.96 -6.33
CA THR A 296 -23.01 10.47 -7.64
C THR A 296 -23.96 9.50 -8.35
N GLU A 297 -24.76 10.00 -9.29
CA GLU A 297 -25.85 9.28 -9.94
C GLU A 297 -25.51 7.85 -10.38
N GLY A 298 -24.40 7.64 -11.12
CA GLY A 298 -24.04 6.30 -11.60
C GLY A 298 -23.64 5.31 -10.49
N THR A 299 -23.16 5.80 -9.34
CA THR A 299 -22.89 4.97 -8.17
C THR A 299 -24.17 4.76 -7.37
N HIS A 300 -25.01 5.80 -7.26
CA HIS A 300 -26.33 5.72 -6.61
C HIS A 300 -27.22 4.64 -7.22
N LEU A 301 -27.40 4.68 -8.54
CA LEU A 301 -28.21 3.69 -9.27
C LEU A 301 -27.68 2.27 -9.05
N TYR A 302 -26.37 2.07 -9.18
CA TYR A 302 -25.75 0.77 -8.97
C TYR A 302 -25.97 0.24 -7.55
N PHE A 303 -25.83 1.08 -6.53
CA PHE A 303 -26.06 0.70 -5.14
C PHE A 303 -27.52 0.41 -4.85
N PHE A 304 -28.43 1.22 -5.37
CA PHE A 304 -29.86 1.02 -5.23
C PHE A 304 -30.30 -0.33 -5.82
N GLU A 305 -29.83 -0.68 -7.01
CA GLU A 305 -30.08 -1.99 -7.65
C GLU A 305 -29.56 -3.17 -6.81
N ASN A 306 -28.57 -2.93 -5.96
CA ASN A 306 -28.00 -3.94 -5.06
C ASN A 306 -28.48 -3.81 -3.60
N GLY A 307 -29.60 -3.09 -3.36
CA GLY A 307 -30.26 -3.01 -2.06
C GLY A 307 -29.55 -2.13 -1.03
N ILE A 308 -28.70 -1.18 -1.46
CA ILE A 308 -28.01 -0.23 -0.61
C ILE A 308 -28.63 1.15 -0.80
N ASN A 309 -29.15 1.72 0.28
CA ASN A 309 -29.70 3.07 0.27
C ASN A 309 -28.60 4.12 0.31
N THR A 310 -28.67 5.08 -0.60
CA THR A 310 -27.72 6.21 -0.64
C THR A 310 -28.46 7.50 -0.97
N THR A 311 -27.88 8.63 -0.60
CA THR A 311 -28.37 9.95 -0.99
C THR A 311 -27.65 10.42 -2.24
N LYS A 312 -28.40 10.68 -3.32
CA LYS A 312 -27.83 11.19 -4.57
C LYS A 312 -27.28 12.60 -4.38
N ILE A 313 -26.08 12.86 -4.92
CA ILE A 313 -25.48 14.17 -5.02
C ILE A 313 -25.05 14.45 -6.47
N GLU A 314 -25.22 15.71 -6.91
CA GLU A 314 -24.86 16.11 -8.27
C GLU A 314 -23.33 16.20 -8.47
N LYS A 315 -22.88 15.88 -9.69
CA LYS A 315 -21.46 16.02 -10.06
C LYS A 315 -21.02 17.49 -10.07
N ILE A 316 -19.72 17.72 -9.88
CA ILE A 316 -19.13 19.06 -9.92
C ILE A 316 -19.42 19.76 -11.27
N SER A 317 -19.36 19.03 -12.37
CA SER A 317 -19.62 19.52 -13.72
C SER A 317 -21.04 20.00 -13.97
N THR A 318 -22.04 19.61 -13.16
CA THR A 318 -23.45 19.92 -13.36
C THR A 318 -23.97 21.04 -12.48
N THR A 319 -23.32 21.37 -11.36
CA THR A 319 -23.86 22.25 -10.32
C THR A 319 -23.36 23.71 -10.34
N ASN A 320 -22.47 24.09 -11.26
CA ASN A 320 -21.78 25.42 -11.19
C ASN A 320 -21.27 25.75 -9.75
N GLY A 321 -21.03 24.75 -8.92
CA GLY A 321 -20.40 24.86 -7.61
C GLY A 321 -21.33 25.20 -6.42
N LYS A 322 -22.65 25.30 -6.58
CA LYS A 322 -23.56 25.58 -5.44
C LYS A 322 -24.24 24.29 -4.97
N ASP A 323 -24.26 24.08 -3.64
CA ASP A 323 -24.87 22.93 -2.95
C ASP A 323 -24.40 21.56 -3.47
N GLY A 324 -23.24 21.53 -4.08
CA GLY A 324 -22.62 20.34 -4.66
C GLY A 324 -21.61 19.65 -3.77
N ILE A 325 -20.89 18.70 -4.35
CA ILE A 325 -19.85 17.92 -3.70
C ILE A 325 -18.81 18.81 -3.00
N LEU A 326 -18.31 19.85 -3.68
CA LEU A 326 -17.26 20.71 -3.13
C LEU A 326 -17.73 21.51 -1.92
N ASP A 327 -18.99 21.95 -1.89
CA ASP A 327 -19.51 22.69 -0.75
C ASP A 327 -19.67 21.78 0.47
N LYS A 328 -20.14 20.54 0.29
CA LYS A 328 -20.19 19.55 1.37
C LYS A 328 -18.83 19.27 1.98
N LEU A 329 -17.79 19.17 1.14
CA LEU A 329 -16.40 18.98 1.60
C LEU A 329 -15.87 20.20 2.34
N LYS A 330 -16.07 21.43 1.78
CA LYS A 330 -15.65 22.69 2.40
C LYS A 330 -16.31 22.93 3.75
N ASN A 331 -17.59 22.64 3.84
CA ASN A 331 -18.39 22.83 5.06
C ASN A 331 -18.21 21.67 6.07
N ARG A 332 -17.39 20.65 5.76
CA ARG A 332 -17.22 19.45 6.57
C ARG A 332 -18.54 18.73 6.89
N GLU A 333 -19.47 18.72 5.93
CA GLU A 333 -20.75 18.03 6.07
C GLU A 333 -20.62 16.52 5.92
N VAL A 334 -19.45 16.03 5.54
CA VAL A 334 -19.11 14.60 5.46
C VAL A 334 -17.82 14.34 6.25
N ASN A 335 -17.74 13.19 6.91
CA ASN A 335 -16.61 12.79 7.72
C ASN A 335 -15.45 12.30 6.86
N PHE A 336 -15.75 11.60 5.77
CA PHE A 336 -14.73 11.15 4.81
C PHE A 336 -15.23 11.05 3.39
N LEU A 337 -14.25 11.08 2.50
CA LEU A 337 -14.38 10.86 1.07
C LEU A 337 -13.72 9.53 0.70
N VAL A 338 -14.49 8.60 0.13
CA VAL A 338 -13.93 7.46 -0.60
C VAL A 338 -13.96 7.79 -2.08
N ASN A 339 -12.79 7.93 -2.69
CA ASN A 339 -12.69 8.27 -4.10
C ASN A 339 -11.62 7.43 -4.78
N THR A 340 -12.02 6.41 -5.55
CA THR A 340 -11.08 5.60 -6.31
C THR A 340 -10.72 6.29 -7.63
N PRO A 341 -9.42 6.61 -7.86
CA PRO A 341 -9.01 7.35 -9.03
C PRO A 341 -9.17 6.55 -10.33
N THR A 342 -9.66 7.20 -11.37
CA THR A 342 -9.72 6.60 -12.72
C THR A 342 -8.42 6.80 -13.51
N LYS A 343 -7.71 7.89 -13.25
CA LYS A 343 -6.36 8.20 -13.76
C LYS A 343 -5.66 9.06 -12.72
N VAL A 344 -4.39 8.82 -12.45
CA VAL A 344 -3.71 9.36 -11.29
C VAL A 344 -3.32 10.85 -11.45
N ASN A 345 -2.94 11.36 -12.58
CA ASN A 345 -2.29 12.66 -12.71
C ASN A 345 -3.03 13.68 -13.61
N ASP A 346 -4.35 13.86 -13.42
CA ASP A 346 -5.10 14.85 -14.19
C ASP A 346 -5.82 15.85 -13.26
N SER A 347 -5.15 17.01 -13.01
CA SER A 347 -5.65 18.08 -12.14
C SER A 347 -6.96 18.75 -12.62
N GLN A 348 -7.34 18.55 -13.86
CA GLN A 348 -8.59 19.07 -14.41
C GLN A 348 -9.81 18.24 -14.03
N ARG A 349 -9.60 17.03 -13.53
CA ARG A 349 -10.71 16.09 -13.24
C ARG A 349 -11.37 16.37 -11.91
N ASP A 350 -12.66 16.09 -11.88
CA ASP A 350 -13.49 16.22 -10.68
C ASP A 350 -12.93 15.43 -9.49
N GLY A 351 -12.39 14.22 -9.71
CA GLY A 351 -11.79 13.40 -8.65
C GLY A 351 -10.61 14.08 -7.96
N PHE A 352 -9.70 14.70 -8.71
CA PHE A 352 -8.59 15.45 -8.13
C PHE A 352 -9.10 16.65 -7.31
N LYS A 353 -10.04 17.42 -7.86
CA LYS A 353 -10.63 18.58 -7.16
C LYS A 353 -11.30 18.15 -5.86
N MET A 354 -12.07 17.04 -5.87
CA MET A 354 -12.69 16.49 -4.67
C MET A 354 -11.67 16.13 -3.60
N ARG A 355 -10.64 15.35 -3.97
CA ARG A 355 -9.59 14.92 -3.03
C ARG A 355 -8.84 16.09 -2.42
N ARG A 356 -8.45 17.08 -3.25
CA ARG A 356 -7.77 18.29 -2.78
C ARG A 356 -8.66 19.09 -1.84
N THR A 357 -9.90 19.40 -2.24
CA THR A 357 -10.85 20.13 -1.40
C THR A 357 -11.09 19.41 -0.06
N ALA A 358 -11.21 18.10 -0.07
CA ALA A 358 -11.40 17.32 1.14
C ALA A 358 -10.22 17.50 2.13
N ILE A 359 -8.99 17.31 1.68
CA ILE A 359 -7.79 17.45 2.52
C ILE A 359 -7.62 18.88 3.02
N GLU A 360 -7.75 19.88 2.17
CA GLU A 360 -7.60 21.29 2.52
C GLU A 360 -8.61 21.74 3.60
N HIS A 361 -9.72 21.03 3.71
CA HIS A 361 -10.76 21.30 4.71
C HIS A 361 -10.82 20.25 5.84
N GLY A 362 -9.82 19.37 5.93
CA GLY A 362 -9.72 18.38 7.02
C GLY A 362 -10.76 17.25 6.96
N VAL A 363 -11.25 16.92 5.76
CA VAL A 363 -12.04 15.71 5.51
C VAL A 363 -11.10 14.58 5.11
N GLU A 364 -11.20 13.44 5.79
CA GLU A 364 -10.36 12.28 5.50
C GLU A 364 -10.64 11.70 4.12
N VAL A 365 -9.58 11.29 3.41
CA VAL A 365 -9.68 10.77 2.04
C VAL A 365 -9.11 9.37 1.93
N PHE A 366 -9.90 8.46 1.37
CA PHE A 366 -9.49 7.10 1.04
C PHE A 366 -9.51 6.91 -0.47
N THR A 367 -8.35 6.63 -1.04
CA THR A 367 -8.19 6.38 -2.48
C THR A 367 -8.00 4.90 -2.80
N SER A 368 -7.79 4.06 -1.77
CA SER A 368 -7.72 2.61 -1.82
C SER A 368 -8.88 1.98 -1.05
N LEU A 369 -9.50 0.96 -1.63
CA LEU A 369 -10.54 0.18 -0.94
C LEU A 369 -9.94 -0.68 0.17
N ASP A 370 -8.69 -1.11 0.04
CA ASP A 370 -8.01 -1.91 1.05
C ASP A 370 -7.80 -1.10 2.33
N THR A 371 -7.29 0.14 2.21
CA THR A 371 -7.15 1.07 3.33
C THR A 371 -8.49 1.36 4.00
N PHE A 372 -9.55 1.56 3.18
CA PHE A 372 -10.89 1.82 3.71
C PHE A 372 -11.48 0.60 4.44
N ARG A 373 -11.23 -0.62 3.94
CA ARG A 373 -11.62 -1.88 4.60
C ARG A 373 -11.01 -1.99 5.99
N VAL A 374 -9.70 -1.71 6.13
CA VAL A 374 -9.01 -1.72 7.42
C VAL A 374 -9.67 -0.78 8.42
N LEU A 375 -10.00 0.44 8.02
CA LEU A 375 -10.72 1.36 8.91
C LEU A 375 -12.06 0.80 9.36
N LEU A 376 -12.82 0.20 8.44
CA LEU A 376 -14.11 -0.42 8.76
C LEU A 376 -13.98 -1.54 9.79
N GLU A 377 -13.03 -2.44 9.60
CA GLU A 377 -12.76 -3.56 10.50
C GLU A 377 -12.48 -3.08 11.93
N ILE A 378 -11.70 -2.00 12.06
CA ILE A 378 -11.40 -1.41 13.38
C ILE A 378 -12.63 -0.72 13.98
N GLN A 379 -13.44 -0.03 13.17
CA GLN A 379 -14.70 0.58 13.65
C GLN A 379 -15.72 -0.48 14.12
N GLU A 380 -15.84 -1.60 13.40
CA GLU A 380 -16.71 -2.72 13.80
C GLU A 380 -16.31 -3.35 15.14
N LYS A 381 -15.01 -3.36 15.45
CA LYS A 381 -14.52 -3.87 16.74
C LYS A 381 -14.83 -2.94 17.91
N SER A 382 -15.20 -1.68 17.66
CA SER A 382 -15.58 -0.67 18.68
C SER A 382 -14.54 -0.53 19.80
N MET A 383 -13.26 -0.65 19.47
CA MET A 383 -12.17 -0.56 20.45
C MET A 383 -12.09 0.83 21.07
N SER A 384 -11.77 0.90 22.35
CA SER A 384 -11.55 2.15 23.06
C SER A 384 -10.12 2.25 23.58
N THR A 385 -9.66 3.48 23.84
CA THR A 385 -8.34 3.73 24.43
C THR A 385 -8.16 3.10 25.81
N ALA A 386 -9.25 2.82 26.52
CA ALA A 386 -9.22 2.16 27.83
C ALA A 386 -8.94 0.64 27.75
N GLU A 387 -9.09 0.05 26.57
CA GLU A 387 -8.95 -1.39 26.35
C GLU A 387 -7.59 -1.78 25.76
N VAL A 388 -6.75 -0.81 25.39
CA VAL A 388 -5.44 -1.09 24.78
C VAL A 388 -4.35 -1.24 25.84
N ASN A 389 -3.46 -2.21 25.63
CA ASN A 389 -2.31 -2.43 26.48
C ASN A 389 -1.18 -1.43 26.17
N ILE A 390 -0.40 -1.07 27.16
CA ILE A 390 0.81 -0.26 26.99
C ILE A 390 2.02 -1.19 27.09
N TYR A 391 2.90 -1.14 26.09
CA TYR A 391 4.12 -1.92 26.03
C TYR A 391 5.35 -1.03 26.17
N ASP A 392 6.30 -1.46 27.01
CA ASP A 392 7.65 -0.88 27.03
C ASP A 392 8.44 -1.43 25.85
N ILE A 393 8.64 -0.62 24.83
CA ILE A 393 9.29 -1.01 23.57
C ILE A 393 10.75 -1.48 23.77
N ASN A 394 11.38 -1.16 24.90
CA ASN A 394 12.72 -1.62 25.23
C ASN A 394 12.74 -2.99 25.93
N LYS A 395 11.57 -3.59 26.16
CA LYS A 395 11.39 -4.89 26.85
C LYS A 395 10.63 -5.91 26.01
N ILE A 396 10.40 -5.61 24.77
CA ILE A 396 9.77 -6.51 23.80
C ILE A 396 10.74 -7.59 23.38
#